data_5de9231fc4e2808a9f4057b81febea09
#
_entry.id   5de9231fc4e2808a9f4057b81febea09
#
_cell.length_a   1.000
_cell.length_b   1.000
_cell.length_c   1.000
_cell.angle_alpha   90.00
_cell.angle_beta   90.00
_cell.angle_gamma   90.00
#
_symmetry.space_group_name_H-M   'P 1'
#
loop_
_entity.id
_entity.type
_entity.pdbx_description
1 polymer ?
#
loop_
_entity_poly.entity_id
_entity_poly.type
_entity_poly.pdbx_seq_one_letter_code
_entity_poly.pdbx_strand_id
1 'polypeptide(L)'
;MKLLLIEDNLAMQTTLQRSFERRGIQVVSCADGSRALDRWRASVPDVVVLDLSLPGMDGLQVLALARAEGLKTPVLILTARGTVGDRILGLNTGADDYLPKPFDLDELEARIRALARRATTRPGTEPESTSNAPEFCGMRIGDQSSAVHWHGQAMDLAPREAALLRALLVRPGHAVDKERLFDLVYPGKALVHAEAIEVVAYRLRKKLVGTGAHLVTLRGLGYLLKADA
;
A
#
# COMPACT_ATOMS: atom_id res chain seq x y z
N MET A 1 9.61 8.67 15.09
CA MET A 1 8.54 8.81 14.09
C MET A 1 7.29 9.34 14.78
N LYS A 2 6.72 10.41 14.25
CA LYS A 2 5.49 11.05 14.78
C LYS A 2 4.30 10.74 13.86
N LEU A 3 3.25 10.19 14.43
CA LEU A 3 2.00 9.82 13.76
C LEU A 3 0.89 10.78 14.17
N LEU A 4 0.14 11.34 13.22
CA LEU A 4 -1.14 11.99 13.49
C LEU A 4 -2.25 10.99 13.21
N LEU A 5 -3.03 10.65 14.24
CA LEU A 5 -4.20 9.75 14.16
C LEU A 5 -5.48 10.60 14.22
N ILE A 6 -6.23 10.62 13.13
CA ILE A 6 -7.52 11.34 13.01
C ILE A 6 -8.62 10.28 12.96
N GLU A 7 -9.30 10.10 14.09
CA GLU A 7 -10.25 9.00 14.33
C GLU A 7 -11.23 9.46 15.41
N ASP A 8 -12.52 9.38 15.20
CA ASP A 8 -13.54 9.83 16.15
C ASP A 8 -13.87 8.80 17.23
N ASN A 9 -13.64 7.51 16.96
CA ASN A 9 -13.86 6.45 17.92
C ASN A 9 -12.77 6.48 19.00
N LEU A 10 -13.10 7.02 20.17
CA LEU A 10 -12.16 7.18 21.30
C LEU A 10 -11.56 5.85 21.79
N ALA A 11 -12.32 4.75 21.75
CA ALA A 11 -11.82 3.44 22.16
C ALA A 11 -10.75 2.94 21.18
N MET A 12 -11.00 3.07 19.89
CA MET A 12 -10.02 2.74 18.84
C MET A 12 -8.80 3.65 18.92
N GLN A 13 -9.00 4.96 19.05
CA GLN A 13 -7.94 5.95 19.20
C GLN A 13 -7.01 5.60 20.38
N THR A 14 -7.58 5.30 21.57
CA THR A 14 -6.82 4.93 22.77
C THR A 14 -6.05 3.62 22.55
N THR A 15 -6.67 2.62 21.92
CA THR A 15 -6.06 1.32 21.66
C THR A 15 -4.88 1.46 20.71
N LEU A 16 -5.06 2.17 19.59
CA LEU A 16 -4.00 2.41 18.60
C LEU A 16 -2.88 3.25 19.20
N GLN A 17 -3.19 4.32 19.93
CA GLN A 17 -2.20 5.16 20.58
C GLN A 17 -1.30 4.35 21.50
N ARG A 18 -1.86 3.58 22.45
CA ARG A 18 -1.10 2.74 23.38
C ARG A 18 -0.24 1.70 22.65
N SER A 19 -0.77 1.10 21.59
CA SER A 19 -0.06 0.08 20.82
C SER A 19 1.13 0.66 20.07
N PHE A 20 0.96 1.82 19.45
CA PHE A 20 2.03 2.50 18.71
C PHE A 20 3.08 3.12 19.63
N GLU A 21 2.69 3.70 20.77
CA GLU A 21 3.64 4.23 21.76
C GLU A 21 4.56 3.14 22.31
N ARG A 22 4.04 1.93 22.61
CA ARG A 22 4.85 0.76 23.00
C ARG A 22 5.86 0.35 21.92
N ARG A 23 5.61 0.67 20.66
CA ARG A 23 6.47 0.38 19.51
C ARG A 23 7.36 1.56 19.12
N GLY A 24 7.47 2.58 19.99
CA GLY A 24 8.34 3.75 19.81
C GLY A 24 7.82 4.78 18.79
N ILE A 25 6.51 4.80 18.52
CA ILE A 25 5.86 5.77 17.64
C ILE A 25 5.16 6.81 18.53
N GLN A 26 5.53 8.07 18.39
CA GLN A 26 4.84 9.17 19.06
C GLN A 26 3.51 9.44 18.36
N VAL A 27 2.38 9.36 19.08
CA VAL A 27 1.05 9.56 18.50
C VAL A 27 0.46 10.88 18.95
N VAL A 28 -0.02 11.65 18.00
CA VAL A 28 -0.88 12.83 18.22
C VAL A 28 -2.26 12.48 17.73
N SER A 29 -3.30 12.67 18.55
CA SER A 29 -4.66 12.28 18.21
C SER A 29 -5.55 13.49 17.94
N CYS A 30 -6.54 13.30 17.05
CA CYS A 30 -7.61 14.25 16.76
C CYS A 30 -8.91 13.48 16.51
N ALA A 31 -10.01 13.87 17.16
CA ALA A 31 -11.30 13.19 17.05
C ALA A 31 -12.30 13.93 16.16
N ASP A 32 -11.97 15.11 15.64
CA ASP A 32 -12.87 15.98 14.92
C ASP A 32 -12.21 16.48 13.62
N GLY A 33 -12.88 16.22 12.48
CA GLY A 33 -12.40 16.61 11.17
C GLY A 33 -12.22 18.11 10.99
N SER A 34 -13.05 18.94 11.64
CA SER A 34 -12.94 20.40 11.59
C SER A 34 -11.64 20.93 12.22
N ARG A 35 -11.06 20.18 13.16
CA ARG A 35 -9.81 20.51 13.86
C ARG A 35 -8.59 19.81 13.27
N ALA A 36 -8.80 18.90 12.33
CA ALA A 36 -7.76 18.03 11.79
C ALA A 36 -6.62 18.80 11.12
N LEU A 37 -6.92 19.81 10.30
CA LEU A 37 -5.91 20.61 9.60
C LEU A 37 -5.03 21.40 10.56
N ASP A 38 -5.61 22.05 11.56
CA ASP A 38 -4.84 22.80 12.55
C ASP A 38 -3.93 21.87 13.36
N ARG A 39 -4.44 20.69 13.74
CA ARG A 39 -3.65 19.68 14.42
C ARG A 39 -2.52 19.15 13.54
N TRP A 40 -2.79 18.97 12.25
CA TRP A 40 -1.79 18.52 11.27
C TRP A 40 -0.64 19.52 11.14
N ARG A 41 -0.96 20.81 10.92
CA ARG A 41 0.04 21.88 10.83
C ARG A 41 0.87 21.99 12.11
N ALA A 42 0.22 21.97 13.28
CA ALA A 42 0.88 22.14 14.58
C ALA A 42 1.76 20.95 14.95
N SER A 43 1.38 19.73 14.59
CA SER A 43 2.12 18.52 14.97
C SER A 43 3.29 18.18 14.05
N VAL A 44 3.27 18.64 12.78
CA VAL A 44 4.25 18.29 11.74
C VAL A 44 4.55 16.78 11.76
N PRO A 45 3.55 15.92 11.42
CA PRO A 45 3.71 14.48 11.52
C PRO A 45 4.50 13.91 10.34
N ASP A 46 5.16 12.76 10.56
CA ASP A 46 5.81 11.98 9.51
C ASP A 46 4.79 11.21 8.65
N VAL A 47 3.67 10.80 9.25
CA VAL A 47 2.54 10.10 8.59
C VAL A 47 1.23 10.50 9.25
N VAL A 48 0.17 10.55 8.46
CA VAL A 48 -1.21 10.74 8.94
C VAL A 48 -2.01 9.46 8.70
N VAL A 49 -2.72 8.99 9.71
CA VAL A 49 -3.78 7.98 9.60
C VAL A 49 -5.11 8.70 9.73
N LEU A 50 -5.98 8.57 8.74
CA LEU A 50 -7.18 9.37 8.57
C LEU A 50 -8.41 8.49 8.38
N ASP A 51 -9.38 8.56 9.31
CA ASP A 51 -10.73 8.05 9.02
C ASP A 51 -11.47 9.03 8.10
N LEU A 52 -12.35 8.49 7.28
CA LEU A 52 -13.23 9.28 6.40
C LEU A 52 -14.50 9.73 7.15
N SER A 53 -15.01 8.89 8.07
CA SER A 53 -16.27 9.14 8.76
C SER A 53 -16.04 9.93 10.04
N LEU A 54 -15.73 11.22 9.92
CA LEU A 54 -15.43 12.10 11.05
C LEU A 54 -16.58 13.07 11.30
N PRO A 55 -16.80 13.50 12.56
CA PRO A 55 -17.68 14.60 12.86
C PRO A 55 -17.07 15.93 12.39
N GLY A 56 -17.92 16.92 12.15
CA GLY A 56 -17.54 18.28 11.74
C GLY A 56 -17.14 18.40 10.28
N MET A 57 -16.16 17.61 9.82
CA MET A 57 -15.68 17.60 8.44
C MET A 57 -15.31 16.19 8.00
N ASP A 58 -15.83 15.74 6.84
CA ASP A 58 -15.49 14.41 6.26
C ASP A 58 -13.99 14.31 5.95
N GLY A 59 -13.40 13.14 6.19
CA GLY A 59 -11.96 12.93 6.01
C GLY A 59 -11.46 13.17 4.59
N LEU A 60 -12.26 12.94 3.53
CA LEU A 60 -11.89 13.30 2.17
C LEU A 60 -11.79 14.82 1.97
N GLN A 61 -12.67 15.58 2.62
CA GLN A 61 -12.58 17.04 2.60
C GLN A 61 -11.33 17.52 3.34
N VAL A 62 -11.04 16.94 4.51
CA VAL A 62 -9.78 17.21 5.25
C VAL A 62 -8.57 16.97 4.37
N LEU A 63 -8.51 15.82 3.68
CA LEU A 63 -7.42 15.47 2.79
C LEU A 63 -7.31 16.44 1.61
N ALA A 64 -8.42 16.76 0.95
CA ALA A 64 -8.43 17.68 -0.17
C ALA A 64 -7.90 19.07 0.22
N LEU A 65 -8.34 19.61 1.37
CA LEU A 65 -7.86 20.88 1.90
C LEU A 65 -6.38 20.81 2.28
N ALA A 66 -5.93 19.73 2.93
CA ALA A 66 -4.51 19.53 3.26
C ALA A 66 -3.64 19.56 2.00
N ARG A 67 -4.06 18.92 0.93
CA ARG A 67 -3.33 18.90 -0.35
C ARG A 67 -3.38 20.27 -1.06
N ALA A 68 -4.51 20.96 -1.00
CA ALA A 68 -4.63 22.34 -1.53
C ALA A 68 -3.70 23.33 -0.81
N GLU A 69 -3.45 23.14 0.48
CA GLU A 69 -2.49 23.90 1.26
C GLU A 69 -1.02 23.46 1.07
N GLY A 70 -0.77 22.46 0.25
CA GLY A 70 0.58 21.96 -0.03
C GLY A 70 1.16 21.05 1.05
N LEU A 71 0.34 20.53 1.97
CA LEU A 71 0.79 19.53 2.95
C LEU A 71 1.06 18.19 2.24
N LYS A 72 2.34 17.79 2.20
CA LYS A 72 2.82 16.61 1.49
C LYS A 72 3.03 15.38 2.38
N THR A 73 2.69 15.47 3.67
CA THR A 73 2.78 14.36 4.60
C THR A 73 2.01 13.14 4.04
N PRO A 74 2.60 11.94 4.01
CA PRO A 74 1.91 10.74 3.56
C PRO A 74 0.66 10.44 4.39
N VAL A 75 -0.42 10.03 3.71
CA VAL A 75 -1.72 9.75 4.31
C VAL A 75 -2.13 8.32 4.03
N LEU A 76 -2.39 7.57 5.11
CA LEU A 76 -3.09 6.29 5.09
C LEU A 76 -4.56 6.51 5.47
N ILE A 77 -5.47 6.21 4.58
CA ILE A 77 -6.91 6.18 4.91
C ILE A 77 -7.23 4.89 5.65
N LEU A 78 -7.90 5.02 6.81
CA LEU A 78 -8.33 3.92 7.66
C LEU A 78 -9.83 4.06 7.93
N THR A 79 -10.69 3.33 7.20
CA THR A 79 -12.13 3.56 7.25
C THR A 79 -12.97 2.32 7.05
N ALA A 80 -14.22 2.34 7.56
CA ALA A 80 -15.23 1.32 7.32
C ALA A 80 -15.87 1.42 5.92
N ARG A 81 -15.66 2.52 5.19
CA ARG A 81 -16.13 2.66 3.81
C ARG A 81 -15.28 1.74 2.92
N GLY A 82 -15.80 0.58 2.53
CA GLY A 82 -15.06 -0.49 1.87
C GLY A 82 -15.32 -0.63 0.39
N THR A 83 -16.09 0.27 -0.25
CA THR A 83 -16.38 0.15 -1.67
C THR A 83 -15.14 0.46 -2.53
N VAL A 84 -15.05 -0.16 -3.71
CA VAL A 84 -13.99 0.15 -4.68
C VAL A 84 -14.02 1.63 -5.08
N GLY A 85 -15.23 2.22 -5.14
CA GLY A 85 -15.42 3.64 -5.43
C GLY A 85 -14.79 4.57 -4.37
N ASP A 86 -15.02 4.29 -3.09
CA ASP A 86 -14.43 5.07 -1.99
C ASP A 86 -12.90 5.00 -1.98
N ARG A 87 -12.36 3.83 -2.28
CA ARG A 87 -10.91 3.61 -2.37
C ARG A 87 -10.29 4.38 -3.53
N ILE A 88 -10.91 4.34 -4.70
CA ILE A 88 -10.47 5.11 -5.88
C ILE A 88 -10.56 6.61 -5.59
N LEU A 89 -11.64 7.06 -4.97
CA LEU A 89 -11.84 8.47 -4.63
C LEU A 89 -10.78 8.94 -3.62
N GLY A 90 -10.51 8.17 -2.56
CA GLY A 90 -9.47 8.50 -1.58
C GLY A 90 -8.08 8.62 -2.19
N LEU A 91 -7.68 7.67 -3.03
CA LEU A 91 -6.39 7.70 -3.72
C LEU A 91 -6.28 8.87 -4.71
N ASN A 92 -7.35 9.16 -5.46
CA ASN A 92 -7.38 10.30 -6.39
C ASN A 92 -7.37 11.65 -5.67
N THR A 93 -7.89 11.72 -4.42
CA THR A 93 -7.84 12.93 -3.58
C THR A 93 -6.43 13.18 -3.01
N GLY A 94 -5.51 12.22 -3.17
CA GLY A 94 -4.11 12.36 -2.76
C GLY A 94 -3.73 11.57 -1.52
N ALA A 95 -4.46 10.51 -1.18
CA ALA A 95 -4.00 9.52 -0.22
C ALA A 95 -2.90 8.64 -0.81
N ASP A 96 -1.97 8.20 0.03
CA ASP A 96 -0.83 7.38 -0.37
C ASP A 96 -1.07 5.89 -0.17
N ASP A 97 -2.00 5.52 0.72
CA ASP A 97 -2.45 4.14 0.94
C ASP A 97 -3.86 4.11 1.55
N TYR A 98 -4.47 2.93 1.56
CA TYR A 98 -5.84 2.70 2.02
C TYR A 98 -5.95 1.34 2.71
N LEU A 99 -6.51 1.32 3.93
CA LEU A 99 -6.73 0.10 4.71
C LEU A 99 -8.18 0.06 5.23
N PRO A 100 -8.99 -0.93 4.83
CA PRO A 100 -10.37 -1.05 5.31
C PRO A 100 -10.42 -1.58 6.75
N LYS A 101 -11.41 -1.15 7.52
CA LYS A 101 -11.80 -1.73 8.79
C LYS A 101 -12.71 -2.96 8.55
N PRO A 102 -12.53 -4.09 9.26
CA PRO A 102 -11.53 -4.37 10.31
C PRO A 102 -10.14 -4.68 9.72
N PHE A 103 -9.09 -4.35 10.44
CA PHE A 103 -7.71 -4.50 10.02
C PHE A 103 -6.87 -5.21 11.10
N ASP A 104 -5.74 -5.74 10.69
CA ASP A 104 -4.70 -6.24 11.59
C ASP A 104 -3.76 -5.10 12.01
N LEU A 105 -3.40 -5.07 13.31
CA LEU A 105 -2.55 -4.00 13.84
C LEU A 105 -1.12 -4.03 13.27
N ASP A 106 -0.59 -5.22 13.02
CA ASP A 106 0.76 -5.38 12.47
C ASP A 106 0.78 -4.99 10.98
N GLU A 107 -0.34 -5.22 10.25
CA GLU A 107 -0.51 -4.72 8.89
C GLU A 107 -0.55 -3.18 8.88
N LEU A 108 -1.34 -2.57 9.77
CA LEU A 108 -1.43 -1.12 9.88
C LEU A 108 -0.06 -0.50 10.18
N GLU A 109 0.69 -1.06 11.14
CA GLU A 109 2.04 -0.58 11.47
C GLU A 109 3.01 -0.72 10.30
N ALA A 110 3.02 -1.86 9.62
CA ALA A 110 3.90 -2.09 8.48
C ALA A 110 3.68 -1.04 7.37
N ARG A 111 2.41 -0.69 7.10
CA ARG A 111 2.04 0.35 6.13
C ARG A 111 2.47 1.74 6.58
N ILE A 112 2.24 2.11 7.85
CA ILE A 112 2.68 3.39 8.42
C ILE A 112 4.19 3.54 8.30
N ARG A 113 4.96 2.51 8.66
CA ARG A 113 6.43 2.54 8.55
C ARG A 113 6.91 2.64 7.10
N ALA A 114 6.23 1.98 6.16
CA ALA A 114 6.52 2.08 4.74
C ALA A 114 6.31 3.51 4.20
N LEU A 115 5.21 4.16 4.61
CA LEU A 115 4.91 5.54 4.23
C LEU A 115 5.92 6.53 4.81
N ALA A 116 6.27 6.39 6.10
CA ALA A 116 7.26 7.25 6.75
C ALA A 116 8.64 7.20 6.05
N ARG A 117 9.07 6.01 5.63
CA ARG A 117 10.33 5.83 4.89
C ARG A 117 10.34 6.61 3.58
N ARG A 118 9.23 6.60 2.82
CA ARG A 118 9.10 7.32 1.55
C ARG A 118 9.19 8.83 1.72
N ALA A 119 8.69 9.37 2.84
CA ALA A 119 8.71 10.80 3.12
C ALA A 119 10.11 11.34 3.46
N THR A 120 11.00 10.54 4.03
CA THR A 120 12.36 10.94 4.42
C THR A 120 13.35 10.93 3.25
N THR A 121 13.01 10.32 2.12
CA THR A 121 13.85 10.33 0.91
C THR A 121 13.63 11.63 0.15
N ARG A 122 14.46 12.66 0.41
CA ARG A 122 14.45 13.95 -0.30
C ARG A 122 14.76 13.75 -1.80
N PRO A 123 14.07 14.46 -2.73
CA PRO A 123 14.51 14.54 -4.10
C PRO A 123 15.79 15.40 -4.15
N GLY A 124 16.92 14.79 -4.49
CA GLY A 124 18.16 15.54 -4.74
C GLY A 124 19.45 14.99 -4.18
N THR A 125 19.43 13.92 -3.44
CA THR A 125 20.62 13.13 -3.15
C THR A 125 20.38 11.76 -3.73
N GLU A 126 21.06 11.41 -4.82
CA GLU A 126 21.23 10.02 -5.18
C GLU A 126 21.95 9.34 -4.02
N PRO A 127 21.29 8.49 -3.22
CA PRO A 127 22.02 7.54 -2.43
C PRO A 127 22.29 6.37 -3.35
N GLU A 128 23.53 6.05 -3.50
CA GLU A 128 23.95 4.73 -3.92
C GLU A 128 22.98 3.70 -3.30
N SER A 129 22.24 3.04 -4.18
CA SER A 129 21.51 1.79 -4.04
C SER A 129 21.51 1.12 -2.66
N THR A 130 20.58 1.52 -1.80
CA THR A 130 19.99 0.62 -0.78
C THR A 130 18.49 0.91 -0.62
N SER A 131 17.72 0.80 -1.71
CA SER A 131 16.27 0.63 -1.60
C SER A 131 16.04 -0.80 -1.12
N ASN A 132 15.66 -0.95 0.15
CA ASN A 132 15.22 -2.22 0.75
C ASN A 132 13.80 -2.63 0.28
N ALA A 133 13.40 -2.28 -0.95
CA ALA A 133 12.37 -3.03 -1.64
C ALA A 133 13.00 -4.40 -1.95
N PRO A 134 12.37 -5.53 -1.59
CA PRO A 134 12.94 -6.82 -1.87
C PRO A 134 13.21 -6.91 -3.37
N GLU A 135 14.50 -6.87 -3.72
CA GLU A 135 14.94 -7.13 -5.07
C GLU A 135 15.02 -8.64 -5.25
N PHE A 136 14.33 -9.15 -6.26
CA PHE A 136 14.32 -10.57 -6.55
C PHE A 136 14.72 -10.81 -8.00
N CYS A 137 15.86 -11.45 -8.21
CA CYS A 137 16.44 -11.69 -9.53
C CYS A 137 16.56 -10.39 -10.37
N GLY A 138 17.02 -9.28 -9.76
CA GLY A 138 17.10 -7.98 -10.41
C GLY A 138 15.77 -7.27 -10.62
N MET A 139 14.66 -7.87 -10.22
CA MET A 139 13.33 -7.27 -10.29
C MET A 139 12.97 -6.52 -9.03
N ARG A 140 12.42 -5.31 -9.18
CA ARG A 140 11.88 -4.49 -8.09
C ARG A 140 10.60 -3.77 -8.52
N ILE A 141 9.74 -3.49 -7.58
CA ILE A 141 8.55 -2.64 -7.79
C ILE A 141 9.00 -1.18 -7.71
N GLY A 142 8.71 -0.39 -8.72
CA GLY A 142 9.06 1.04 -8.74
C GLY A 142 8.37 1.82 -7.62
N ASP A 143 9.12 2.69 -6.93
CA ASP A 143 8.63 3.44 -5.77
C ASP A 143 7.53 4.47 -6.12
N GLN A 144 7.56 5.04 -7.31
CA GLN A 144 6.60 6.07 -7.75
C GLN A 144 5.61 5.57 -8.81
N SER A 145 5.91 4.46 -9.46
CA SER A 145 5.03 3.83 -10.44
C SER A 145 4.76 2.40 -9.99
N SER A 146 3.54 1.92 -10.18
CA SER A 146 3.24 0.50 -9.99
C SER A 146 3.94 -0.41 -11.00
N ALA A 147 4.92 0.11 -11.76
CA ALA A 147 5.68 -0.62 -12.76
C ALA A 147 6.70 -1.53 -12.06
N VAL A 148 6.88 -2.72 -12.62
CA VAL A 148 7.98 -3.61 -12.22
C VAL A 148 9.18 -3.28 -13.10
N HIS A 149 10.34 -3.07 -12.47
CA HIS A 149 11.61 -2.83 -13.14
C HIS A 149 12.50 -4.06 -12.99
N TRP A 150 13.21 -4.40 -14.03
CA TRP A 150 14.27 -5.41 -14.04
C TRP A 150 15.60 -4.76 -14.40
N HIS A 151 16.59 -4.84 -13.52
CA HIS A 151 17.87 -4.13 -13.64
C HIS A 151 17.71 -2.63 -13.99
N GLY A 152 16.74 -1.97 -13.35
CA GLY A 152 16.48 -0.54 -13.54
C GLY A 152 15.62 -0.17 -14.75
N GLN A 153 15.35 -1.11 -15.67
CA GLN A 153 14.49 -0.90 -16.83
C GLN A 153 13.07 -1.35 -16.57
N ALA A 154 12.06 -0.55 -16.95
CA ALA A 154 10.67 -0.93 -16.81
C ALA A 154 10.35 -2.14 -17.68
N MET A 155 9.76 -3.17 -17.08
CA MET A 155 9.31 -4.36 -17.81
C MET A 155 8.04 -4.04 -18.61
N ASP A 156 8.00 -4.46 -19.88
CA ASP A 156 6.79 -4.39 -20.72
C ASP A 156 5.80 -5.47 -20.29
N LEU A 157 4.94 -5.14 -19.32
CA LEU A 157 3.90 -6.02 -18.77
C LEU A 157 2.52 -5.43 -19.00
N ALA A 158 1.59 -6.27 -19.44
CA ALA A 158 0.18 -5.88 -19.43
C ALA A 158 -0.30 -5.63 -17.98
N PRO A 159 -1.32 -4.78 -17.75
CA PRO A 159 -1.75 -4.39 -16.40
C PRO A 159 -2.02 -5.58 -15.45
N ARG A 160 -2.58 -6.69 -15.97
CA ARG A 160 -2.85 -7.90 -15.18
C ARG A 160 -1.60 -8.72 -14.90
N GLU A 161 -0.67 -8.78 -15.83
CA GLU A 161 0.65 -9.42 -15.65
C GLU A 161 1.46 -8.67 -14.58
N ALA A 162 1.46 -7.34 -14.64
CA ALA A 162 2.10 -6.50 -13.64
C ALA A 162 1.46 -6.67 -12.25
N ALA A 163 0.12 -6.76 -12.16
CA ALA A 163 -0.58 -7.00 -10.90
C ALA A 163 -0.21 -8.36 -10.28
N LEU A 164 -0.18 -9.43 -11.11
CA LEU A 164 0.21 -10.76 -10.69
C LEU A 164 1.68 -10.79 -10.20
N LEU A 165 2.60 -10.21 -10.99
CA LEU A 165 4.02 -10.21 -10.63
C LEU A 165 4.27 -9.42 -9.34
N ARG A 166 3.64 -8.26 -9.16
CA ARG A 166 3.73 -7.47 -7.91
C ARG A 166 3.28 -8.25 -6.70
N ALA A 167 2.13 -8.95 -6.79
CA ALA A 167 1.62 -9.76 -5.68
C ALA A 167 2.62 -10.84 -5.24
N LEU A 168 3.36 -11.41 -6.19
CA LEU A 168 4.36 -12.45 -5.92
C LEU A 168 5.72 -11.87 -5.47
N LEU A 169 6.08 -10.66 -5.92
CA LEU A 169 7.30 -9.97 -5.52
C LEU A 169 7.25 -9.43 -4.08
N VAL A 170 6.07 -9.31 -3.47
CA VAL A 170 5.94 -8.92 -2.05
C VAL A 170 6.63 -9.92 -1.13
N ARG A 171 6.53 -11.23 -1.44
CA ARG A 171 7.17 -12.32 -0.69
C ARG A 171 7.65 -13.41 -1.65
N PRO A 172 8.79 -13.22 -2.32
CA PRO A 172 9.35 -14.23 -3.21
C PRO A 172 9.61 -15.55 -2.46
N GLY A 173 9.41 -16.67 -3.14
CA GLY A 173 9.57 -17.99 -2.53
C GLY A 173 8.39 -18.49 -1.69
N HIS A 174 7.38 -17.66 -1.46
CA HIS A 174 6.17 -18.04 -0.73
C HIS A 174 4.99 -18.24 -1.68
N ALA A 175 4.20 -19.27 -1.42
CA ALA A 175 2.99 -19.52 -2.18
C ALA A 175 1.93 -18.45 -1.87
N VAL A 176 1.31 -17.94 -2.93
CA VAL A 176 0.13 -17.06 -2.83
C VAL A 176 -1.05 -17.81 -3.42
N ASP A 177 -2.13 -17.88 -2.65
CA ASP A 177 -3.34 -18.60 -3.02
C ASP A 177 -3.96 -18.08 -4.33
N LYS A 178 -4.57 -18.99 -5.11
CA LYS A 178 -5.14 -18.69 -6.43
C LYS A 178 -6.29 -17.69 -6.34
N GLU A 179 -7.16 -17.80 -5.34
CA GLU A 179 -8.31 -16.90 -5.15
C GLU A 179 -7.83 -15.50 -4.78
N ARG A 180 -6.88 -15.42 -3.86
CA ARG A 180 -6.26 -14.14 -3.47
C ARG A 180 -5.58 -13.45 -4.65
N LEU A 181 -4.88 -14.20 -5.50
CA LEU A 181 -4.27 -13.64 -6.73
C LEU A 181 -5.34 -13.20 -7.72
N PHE A 182 -6.44 -13.96 -7.82
CA PHE A 182 -7.55 -13.60 -8.68
C PHE A 182 -8.16 -12.26 -8.27
N ASP A 183 -8.42 -12.04 -6.98
CA ASP A 183 -8.98 -10.78 -6.45
C ASP A 183 -8.06 -9.58 -6.71
N LEU A 184 -6.75 -9.78 -6.64
CA LEU A 184 -5.74 -8.74 -6.92
C LEU A 184 -5.62 -8.41 -8.42
N VAL A 185 -5.79 -9.40 -9.29
CA VAL A 185 -5.64 -9.26 -10.76
C VAL A 185 -6.94 -8.84 -11.44
N TYR A 186 -8.08 -9.20 -10.85
CA TYR A 186 -9.43 -8.94 -11.36
C TYR A 186 -10.34 -8.25 -10.32
N PRO A 187 -9.97 -7.12 -9.75
CA PRO A 187 -10.74 -6.47 -8.69
C PRO A 187 -12.17 -6.15 -9.17
N GLY A 188 -13.18 -6.62 -8.41
CA GLY A 188 -14.59 -6.32 -8.66
C GLY A 188 -15.25 -7.03 -9.84
N LYS A 189 -14.64 -8.07 -10.44
CA LYS A 189 -15.21 -8.83 -11.56
C LYS A 189 -15.81 -10.16 -11.11
N ALA A 190 -17.04 -10.15 -10.64
CA ALA A 190 -17.80 -11.36 -10.27
C ALA A 190 -18.11 -12.34 -11.40
N LEU A 191 -17.96 -11.94 -12.68
CA LEU A 191 -18.29 -12.74 -13.87
C LEU A 191 -17.07 -13.40 -14.54
N VAL A 192 -15.87 -13.26 -13.97
CA VAL A 192 -14.65 -13.87 -14.51
C VAL A 192 -14.32 -15.11 -13.68
N HIS A 193 -14.22 -16.28 -14.32
CA HIS A 193 -13.83 -17.52 -13.64
C HIS A 193 -12.39 -17.47 -13.11
N ALA A 194 -12.16 -18.09 -11.96
CA ALA A 194 -10.85 -18.14 -11.29
C ALA A 194 -9.74 -18.74 -12.18
N GLU A 195 -10.10 -19.50 -13.21
CA GLU A 195 -9.18 -20.05 -14.21
C GLU A 195 -8.54 -18.98 -15.11
N ALA A 196 -9.13 -17.77 -15.20
CA ALA A 196 -8.55 -16.67 -15.97
C ALA A 196 -7.14 -16.26 -15.47
N ILE A 197 -6.81 -16.57 -14.21
CA ILE A 197 -5.48 -16.34 -13.66
C ILE A 197 -4.42 -17.19 -14.36
N GLU A 198 -4.78 -18.38 -14.85
CA GLU A 198 -3.86 -19.30 -15.53
C GLU A 198 -3.36 -18.71 -16.86
N VAL A 199 -4.23 -17.99 -17.57
CA VAL A 199 -3.85 -17.30 -18.80
C VAL A 199 -2.86 -16.17 -18.52
N VAL A 200 -3.11 -15.41 -17.45
CA VAL A 200 -2.18 -14.34 -17.02
C VAL A 200 -0.83 -14.94 -16.57
N ALA A 201 -0.87 -16.01 -15.79
CA ALA A 201 0.32 -16.73 -15.35
C ALA A 201 1.12 -17.30 -16.54
N TYR A 202 0.46 -17.86 -17.53
CA TYR A 202 1.13 -18.35 -18.74
C TYR A 202 1.84 -17.22 -19.50
N ARG A 203 1.19 -16.07 -19.67
CA ARG A 203 1.80 -14.90 -20.35
C ARG A 203 2.97 -14.34 -19.54
N LEU A 204 2.80 -14.24 -18.23
CA LEU A 204 3.85 -13.77 -17.34
C LEU A 204 5.08 -14.68 -17.39
N ARG A 205 4.92 -16.01 -17.45
CA ARG A 205 6.06 -16.93 -17.59
C ARG A 205 6.92 -16.62 -18.82
N LYS A 206 6.30 -16.26 -19.96
CA LYS A 206 7.04 -15.87 -21.16
C LYS A 206 7.84 -14.59 -20.97
N LYS A 207 7.31 -13.64 -20.19
CA LYS A 207 7.98 -12.36 -19.89
C LYS A 207 9.11 -12.51 -18.85
N LEU A 208 9.08 -13.57 -18.05
CA LEU A 208 10.11 -13.87 -17.05
C LEU A 208 11.32 -14.64 -17.63
N VAL A 209 11.24 -15.12 -18.86
CA VAL A 209 12.36 -15.81 -19.53
C VAL A 209 13.58 -14.89 -19.58
N GLY A 210 14.73 -15.37 -19.08
CA GLY A 210 15.98 -14.63 -19.02
C GLY A 210 16.14 -13.71 -17.81
N THR A 211 15.14 -13.62 -16.92
CA THR A 211 15.23 -12.79 -15.71
C THR A 211 15.85 -13.52 -14.51
N GLY A 212 16.09 -14.83 -14.61
CA GLY A 212 16.52 -15.65 -13.49
C GLY A 212 15.39 -15.99 -12.47
N ALA A 213 14.14 -15.66 -12.82
CA ALA A 213 12.98 -15.96 -11.99
C ALA A 213 11.96 -16.82 -12.71
N HIS A 214 11.37 -17.77 -11.99
CA HIS A 214 10.31 -18.66 -12.50
C HIS A 214 9.01 -18.52 -11.72
N LEU A 215 7.91 -18.46 -12.46
CA LEU A 215 6.57 -18.58 -11.90
C LEU A 215 6.18 -20.07 -11.81
N VAL A 216 6.16 -20.60 -10.60
CA VAL A 216 5.82 -22.00 -10.30
C VAL A 216 4.36 -22.10 -9.91
N THR A 217 3.64 -23.08 -10.46
CA THR A 217 2.29 -23.48 -10.01
C THR A 217 2.42 -24.56 -8.94
N LEU A 218 1.84 -24.33 -7.79
CA LEU A 218 1.65 -25.34 -6.76
C LEU A 218 0.21 -25.83 -6.81
N ARG A 219 0.00 -27.07 -7.21
CA ARG A 219 -1.35 -27.67 -7.34
C ARG A 219 -2.09 -27.57 -5.99
N GLY A 220 -3.27 -26.98 -6.00
CA GLY A 220 -4.11 -26.80 -4.81
C GLY A 220 -3.66 -25.67 -3.85
N LEU A 221 -2.50 -25.03 -4.07
CA LEU A 221 -1.97 -23.98 -3.19
C LEU A 221 -1.80 -22.62 -3.89
N GLY A 222 -1.81 -22.58 -5.23
CA GLY A 222 -1.66 -21.32 -5.98
C GLY A 222 -0.33 -21.18 -6.71
N TYR A 223 0.33 -20.02 -6.61
CA TYR A 223 1.54 -19.69 -7.35
C TYR A 223 2.64 -19.13 -6.44
N LEU A 224 3.88 -19.33 -6.80
CA LEU A 224 5.04 -18.68 -6.19
C LEU A 224 6.04 -18.22 -7.23
N LEU A 225 6.84 -17.24 -6.90
CA LEU A 225 8.00 -16.81 -7.68
C LEU A 225 9.26 -17.43 -7.07
N LYS A 226 10.04 -18.16 -7.88
CA LYS A 226 11.27 -18.85 -7.47
C LYS A 226 12.43 -18.37 -8.33
N ALA A 227 13.63 -18.22 -7.73
CA ALA A 227 14.87 -17.97 -8.47
C ALA A 227 15.37 -19.26 -9.15
N ASP A 228 16.11 -19.11 -10.24
CA ASP A 228 16.91 -20.17 -10.81
C ASP A 228 17.92 -20.68 -9.76
N ALA A 229 18.14 -21.98 -9.76
CA ALA A 229 19.12 -22.62 -8.87
C ALA A 229 20.54 -22.37 -9.38
#